data_d7d645522aaa89044c70e038798cdb01
#
_entry.id   d7d645522aaa89044c70e038798cdb01
#
_cell.length_a   1.000
_cell.length_b   1.000
_cell.length_c   1.000
_cell.angle_alpha   90.00
_cell.angle_beta   90.00
_cell.angle_gamma   90.00
#
_symmetry.space_group_name_H-M   'P 1'
#
loop_
_entity.id
_entity.type
_entity.pdbx_description
1 polymer ?
#
loop_
_entity_poly.entity_id
_entity_poly.type
_entity_poly.pdbx_seq_one_letter_code
_entity_poly.pdbx_strand_id
1 'polypeptide(L)'
;LGQRVAALRDSGRDARLILLECGDDVLIRRFSETRRRHPLALDRPAIDGIRAERELLSPLQRWADLVIDTTDLSVTDLRMRIAERFGGGFSPGLTVTVLSFGFSAGLPRDADLVFDMRFLSNPHWNITLRPLTGEDERVAAHVAADPLYAPTLNKIGDLVTSLLPGYAREGKAYLTIAIGCTGGRHRSVAVARALAARLQAAGQNVALVHRDVAKQAGDAAVVAGDPLTESAKRRDGGWQ
;
A
#
# COMPACT_ATOMS: atom_id res chain seq x y z
N LEU A 1 -16.67 -27.94 -13.72
CA LEU A 1 -16.68 -26.47 -13.64
C LEU A 1 -17.76 -25.89 -14.56
N GLY A 2 -17.83 -26.26 -15.84
CA GLY A 2 -18.82 -25.75 -16.80
C GLY A 2 -20.26 -25.85 -16.33
N GLN A 3 -20.69 -26.99 -15.76
CA GLN A 3 -22.03 -27.12 -15.17
C GLN A 3 -22.30 -26.15 -14.00
N ARG A 4 -21.28 -25.85 -13.20
CA ARG A 4 -21.43 -24.85 -12.12
C ARG A 4 -21.62 -23.43 -12.66
N VAL A 5 -20.90 -23.08 -13.72
CA VAL A 5 -21.09 -21.77 -14.39
C VAL A 5 -22.49 -21.67 -14.99
N ALA A 6 -22.94 -22.72 -15.66
CA ALA A 6 -24.32 -22.79 -16.17
C ALA A 6 -25.35 -22.61 -15.06
N ALA A 7 -25.24 -23.35 -13.95
CA ALA A 7 -26.16 -23.21 -12.81
C ALA A 7 -26.16 -21.81 -12.18
N LEU A 8 -25.00 -21.12 -12.15
CA LEU A 8 -24.92 -19.74 -11.69
C LEU A 8 -25.68 -18.79 -12.64
N ARG A 9 -25.53 -18.98 -13.95
CA ARG A 9 -26.26 -18.19 -14.96
C ARG A 9 -27.77 -18.41 -14.88
N ASP A 10 -28.18 -19.67 -14.73
CA ASP A 10 -29.59 -20.05 -14.58
C ASP A 10 -30.22 -19.44 -13.32
N SER A 11 -29.41 -19.15 -12.29
CA SER A 11 -29.84 -18.44 -11.08
C SER A 11 -29.90 -16.92 -11.23
N GLY A 12 -29.73 -16.37 -12.46
CA GLY A 12 -29.78 -14.95 -12.76
C GLY A 12 -28.50 -14.18 -12.44
N ARG A 13 -27.37 -14.86 -12.15
CA ARG A 13 -26.07 -14.22 -11.88
C ARG A 13 -25.29 -13.99 -13.18
N ASP A 14 -24.67 -12.84 -13.36
CA ASP A 14 -23.71 -12.60 -14.45
C ASP A 14 -22.38 -13.32 -14.12
N ALA A 15 -22.35 -14.63 -14.40
CA ALA A 15 -21.19 -15.47 -14.20
C ALA A 15 -20.45 -15.67 -15.54
N ARG A 16 -19.18 -15.31 -15.59
CA ARG A 16 -18.31 -15.45 -16.77
C ARG A 16 -17.12 -16.36 -16.48
N LEU A 17 -16.75 -17.18 -17.45
CA LEU A 17 -15.61 -18.07 -17.40
C LEU A 17 -14.48 -17.48 -18.25
N ILE A 18 -13.38 -17.14 -17.60
CA ILE A 18 -12.15 -16.70 -18.27
C ILE A 18 -11.14 -17.83 -18.18
N LEU A 19 -10.61 -18.26 -19.33
CA LEU A 19 -9.51 -19.22 -19.40
C LEU A 19 -8.22 -18.46 -19.71
N LEU A 20 -7.21 -18.65 -18.86
CA LEU A 20 -5.87 -18.14 -19.10
C LEU A 20 -5.00 -19.26 -19.67
N GLU A 21 -4.40 -19.02 -20.81
CA GLU A 21 -3.44 -19.93 -21.45
C GLU A 21 -2.04 -19.32 -21.42
N CYS A 22 -1.02 -20.20 -21.58
CA CYS A 22 0.37 -19.79 -21.67
C CYS A 22 1.19 -20.88 -22.34
N GLY A 23 2.21 -20.49 -23.11
CA GLY A 23 3.15 -21.44 -23.73
C GLY A 23 3.89 -22.28 -22.68
N ASP A 24 4.16 -23.54 -23.00
CA ASP A 24 4.78 -24.50 -22.07
C ASP A 24 6.15 -24.03 -21.57
N ASP A 25 6.97 -23.46 -22.45
CA ASP A 25 8.31 -22.97 -22.12
C ASP A 25 8.25 -21.81 -21.10
N VAL A 26 7.26 -20.93 -21.23
CA VAL A 26 7.05 -19.82 -20.32
C VAL A 26 6.51 -20.31 -18.98
N LEU A 27 5.62 -21.30 -18.98
CA LEU A 27 5.12 -21.92 -17.75
C LEU A 27 6.25 -22.62 -16.98
N ILE A 28 7.10 -23.41 -17.66
CA ILE A 28 8.25 -24.06 -17.03
C ILE A 28 9.15 -23.02 -16.37
N ARG A 29 9.46 -21.93 -17.06
CA ARG A 29 10.27 -20.83 -16.52
C ARG A 29 9.62 -20.21 -15.28
N ARG A 30 8.32 -19.87 -15.33
CA ARG A 30 7.57 -19.29 -14.22
C ARG A 30 7.55 -20.22 -12.98
N PHE A 31 7.39 -21.53 -13.17
CA PHE A 31 7.49 -22.50 -12.08
C PHE A 31 8.90 -22.57 -11.49
N SER A 32 9.94 -22.52 -12.32
CA SER A 32 11.34 -22.51 -11.86
C SER A 32 11.68 -21.27 -11.04
N GLU A 33 11.23 -20.10 -11.47
CA GLU A 33 11.45 -18.81 -10.78
C GLU A 33 10.75 -18.76 -9.42
N THR A 34 9.55 -19.33 -9.31
CA THR A 34 8.76 -19.32 -8.06
C THR A 34 9.17 -20.41 -7.08
N ARG A 35 10.05 -21.35 -7.48
CA ARG A 35 10.45 -22.53 -6.69
C ARG A 35 9.28 -23.34 -6.15
N ARG A 36 8.12 -23.30 -6.80
CA ARG A 36 6.93 -24.08 -6.45
C ARG A 36 6.88 -25.34 -7.29
N ARG A 37 6.48 -26.46 -6.68
CA ARG A 37 6.19 -27.70 -7.42
C ARG A 37 4.81 -27.59 -8.06
N HIS A 38 4.67 -28.17 -9.27
CA HIS A 38 3.37 -28.23 -9.92
C HIS A 38 2.45 -29.18 -9.16
N PRO A 39 1.19 -28.79 -8.84
CA PRO A 39 0.29 -29.62 -8.04
C PRO A 39 0.04 -31.04 -8.62
N LEU A 40 0.04 -31.17 -9.97
CA LEU A 40 -0.14 -32.43 -10.67
C LEU A 40 1.18 -33.14 -11.00
N ALA A 41 2.33 -32.65 -10.51
CA ALA A 41 3.65 -33.24 -10.72
C ALA A 41 4.55 -33.03 -9.50
N LEU A 42 4.14 -33.54 -8.34
CA LEU A 42 4.91 -33.39 -7.09
C LEU A 42 6.20 -34.25 -7.09
N ASP A 43 6.21 -35.36 -7.85
CA ASP A 43 7.23 -36.38 -7.93
C ASP A 43 7.91 -36.47 -9.30
N ARG A 44 7.58 -35.56 -10.23
CA ARG A 44 8.06 -35.58 -11.61
C ARG A 44 8.30 -34.14 -12.12
N PRO A 45 8.90 -33.97 -13.33
CA PRO A 45 9.14 -32.66 -13.93
C PRO A 45 7.87 -31.82 -14.09
N ALA A 46 7.97 -30.52 -13.93
CA ALA A 46 6.85 -29.58 -14.04
C ALA A 46 6.10 -29.70 -15.39
N ILE A 47 6.81 -30.00 -16.46
CA ILE A 47 6.21 -30.17 -17.81
C ILE A 47 5.12 -31.28 -17.84
N ASP A 48 5.30 -32.37 -17.07
CA ASP A 48 4.31 -33.45 -17.03
C ASP A 48 3.03 -33.00 -16.32
N GLY A 49 3.17 -32.15 -15.27
CA GLY A 49 2.04 -31.51 -14.60
C GLY A 49 1.33 -30.50 -15.49
N ILE A 50 2.06 -29.68 -16.25
CA ILE A 50 1.52 -28.73 -17.21
C ILE A 50 0.70 -29.40 -18.28
N ARG A 51 1.20 -30.52 -18.83
CA ARG A 51 0.48 -31.34 -19.85
C ARG A 51 -0.80 -31.95 -19.29
N ALA A 52 -0.71 -32.56 -18.12
CA ALA A 52 -1.88 -33.10 -17.42
C ALA A 52 -2.95 -32.04 -17.12
N GLU A 53 -2.54 -30.86 -16.67
CA GLU A 53 -3.45 -29.74 -16.43
C GLU A 53 -4.12 -29.27 -17.72
N ARG A 54 -3.36 -29.15 -18.83
CA ARG A 54 -3.88 -28.76 -20.14
C ARG A 54 -4.96 -29.73 -20.63
N GLU A 55 -4.74 -31.05 -20.46
CA GLU A 55 -5.74 -32.07 -20.78
C GLU A 55 -7.01 -31.91 -19.94
N LEU A 56 -6.87 -31.64 -18.65
CA LEU A 56 -8.00 -31.42 -17.75
C LEU A 56 -8.78 -30.16 -18.09
N LEU A 57 -8.10 -29.09 -18.54
CA LEU A 57 -8.70 -27.80 -18.84
C LEU A 57 -9.25 -27.69 -20.26
N SER A 58 -8.77 -28.50 -21.21
CA SER A 58 -9.18 -28.46 -22.61
C SER A 58 -10.69 -28.52 -22.83
N PRO A 59 -11.49 -29.30 -22.08
CA PRO A 59 -12.94 -29.30 -22.23
C PRO A 59 -13.61 -27.97 -21.83
N LEU A 60 -12.91 -27.11 -21.05
CA LEU A 60 -13.43 -25.83 -20.58
C LEU A 60 -13.35 -24.74 -21.64
N GLN A 61 -12.47 -24.85 -22.64
CA GLN A 61 -12.34 -23.86 -23.73
C GLN A 61 -13.69 -23.56 -24.39
N ARG A 62 -14.51 -24.59 -24.64
CA ARG A 62 -15.84 -24.45 -25.26
C ARG A 62 -16.88 -23.66 -24.38
N TRP A 63 -16.59 -23.56 -23.08
CA TRP A 63 -17.47 -22.85 -22.11
C TRP A 63 -16.92 -21.49 -21.74
N ALA A 64 -15.69 -21.17 -22.15
CA ALA A 64 -15.04 -19.92 -21.83
C ALA A 64 -15.66 -18.76 -22.61
N ASP A 65 -16.04 -17.70 -21.91
CA ASP A 65 -16.47 -16.44 -22.52
C ASP A 65 -15.30 -15.65 -23.08
N LEU A 66 -14.10 -15.92 -22.53
CA LEU A 66 -12.86 -15.30 -22.96
C LEU A 66 -11.69 -16.24 -22.71
N VAL A 67 -10.84 -16.40 -23.72
CA VAL A 67 -9.53 -17.06 -23.61
C VAL A 67 -8.45 -15.99 -23.77
N ILE A 68 -7.53 -15.91 -22.83
CA ILE A 68 -6.41 -14.95 -22.86
C ILE A 68 -5.10 -15.75 -22.89
N ASP A 69 -4.35 -15.63 -23.97
CA ASP A 69 -2.97 -16.11 -24.03
C ASP A 69 -2.08 -15.11 -23.26
N THR A 70 -1.41 -15.60 -22.23
CA THR A 70 -0.54 -14.82 -21.34
C THR A 70 0.94 -15.06 -21.62
N THR A 71 1.30 -15.72 -22.70
CA THR A 71 2.70 -16.09 -23.05
C THR A 71 3.61 -14.86 -23.03
N ASP A 72 3.21 -13.80 -23.72
CA ASP A 72 3.98 -12.56 -23.85
C ASP A 72 3.44 -11.41 -23.00
N LEU A 73 2.52 -11.71 -22.07
CA LEU A 73 1.93 -10.68 -21.23
C LEU A 73 2.65 -10.55 -19.90
N SER A 74 2.90 -9.30 -19.50
CA SER A 74 3.21 -8.97 -18.12
C SER A 74 1.94 -9.07 -17.26
N VAL A 75 2.12 -9.11 -15.93
CA VAL A 75 1.00 -9.06 -14.98
C VAL A 75 0.16 -7.79 -15.18
N THR A 76 0.81 -6.68 -15.52
CA THR A 76 0.17 -5.39 -15.79
C THR A 76 -0.69 -5.44 -17.06
N ASP A 77 -0.16 -6.03 -18.14
CA ASP A 77 -0.91 -6.17 -19.40
C ASP A 77 -2.15 -7.05 -19.22
N LEU A 78 -2.01 -8.16 -18.48
CA LEU A 78 -3.14 -9.05 -18.17
C LEU A 78 -4.22 -8.30 -17.35
N ARG A 79 -3.81 -7.53 -16.33
CA ARG A 79 -4.75 -6.70 -15.55
C ARG A 79 -5.48 -5.69 -16.43
N MET A 80 -4.78 -4.99 -17.31
CA MET A 80 -5.40 -4.03 -18.24
C MET A 80 -6.41 -4.72 -19.16
N ARG A 81 -6.06 -5.85 -19.78
CA ARG A 81 -6.97 -6.60 -20.64
C ARG A 81 -8.23 -7.07 -19.93
N ILE A 82 -8.10 -7.53 -18.69
CA ILE A 82 -9.27 -7.94 -17.88
C ILE A 82 -10.12 -6.71 -17.54
N ALA A 83 -9.49 -5.60 -17.13
CA ALA A 83 -10.21 -4.36 -16.80
C ALA A 83 -10.95 -3.77 -18.02
N GLU A 84 -10.33 -3.76 -19.19
CA GLU A 84 -10.96 -3.29 -20.44
C GLU A 84 -12.19 -4.16 -20.82
N ARG A 85 -12.08 -5.46 -20.64
CA ARG A 85 -13.13 -6.38 -21.08
C ARG A 85 -14.30 -6.51 -20.11
N PHE A 86 -14.04 -6.38 -18.81
CA PHE A 86 -15.02 -6.59 -17.74
C PHE A 86 -15.26 -5.35 -16.88
N GLY A 87 -14.74 -4.20 -17.31
CA GLY A 87 -14.61 -2.93 -16.60
C GLY A 87 -15.90 -2.22 -16.12
N GLY A 88 -16.90 -2.97 -15.78
CA GLY A 88 -18.09 -2.47 -15.06
C GLY A 88 -17.99 -2.57 -13.54
N GLY A 89 -16.83 -2.89 -12.94
CA GLY A 89 -16.71 -3.00 -11.49
C GLY A 89 -15.45 -3.69 -10.94
N PHE A 90 -14.60 -4.24 -11.78
CA PHE A 90 -13.32 -4.82 -11.41
C PHE A 90 -12.15 -4.09 -12.07
N SER A 91 -12.03 -2.81 -11.82
CA SER A 91 -10.70 -2.24 -11.74
C SER A 91 -10.25 -2.52 -10.31
N PRO A 92 -9.22 -3.32 -10.02
CA PRO A 92 -8.50 -3.21 -8.78
C PRO A 92 -7.83 -1.83 -8.86
N GLY A 93 -8.64 -0.80 -8.59
CA GLY A 93 -8.19 0.57 -8.55
C GLY A 93 -7.03 0.63 -7.59
N LEU A 94 -6.07 1.46 -7.89
CA LEU A 94 -4.98 1.79 -6.98
C LEU A 94 -5.58 2.10 -5.59
N THR A 95 -5.29 1.26 -4.60
CA THR A 95 -5.66 1.52 -3.22
C THR A 95 -4.62 2.45 -2.62
N VAL A 96 -5.04 3.64 -2.23
CA VAL A 96 -4.17 4.62 -1.59
C VAL A 96 -4.27 4.47 -0.08
N THR A 97 -3.16 4.22 0.59
CA THR A 97 -3.07 4.26 2.05
C THR A 97 -2.45 5.58 2.48
N VAL A 98 -3.18 6.38 3.26
CA VAL A 98 -2.62 7.56 3.94
C VAL A 98 -2.26 7.15 5.36
N LEU A 99 -0.95 7.14 5.66
CA LEU A 99 -0.40 6.66 6.93
C LEU A 99 0.17 7.82 7.74
N SER A 100 -0.31 8.05 8.96
CA SER A 100 0.38 8.96 9.88
C SER A 100 1.40 8.22 10.75
N PHE A 101 2.57 8.85 10.97
CA PHE A 101 3.65 8.25 11.74
C PHE A 101 4.47 9.26 12.53
N GLY A 102 5.24 8.77 13.51
CA GLY A 102 6.23 9.53 14.25
C GLY A 102 7.66 9.21 13.80
N PHE A 103 8.44 10.25 13.49
CA PHE A 103 9.85 10.07 13.16
C PHE A 103 10.67 9.41 14.28
N SER A 104 10.28 9.61 15.55
CA SER A 104 10.89 8.94 16.70
C SER A 104 10.77 7.40 16.66
N ALA A 105 9.80 6.87 15.92
CA ALA A 105 9.61 5.44 15.73
C ALA A 105 10.14 4.92 14.38
N GLY A 106 10.93 5.74 13.67
CA GLY A 106 11.49 5.42 12.36
C GLY A 106 10.51 5.58 11.20
N LEU A 107 11.05 5.63 10.00
CA LEU A 107 10.28 5.71 8.75
C LEU A 107 9.50 4.41 8.50
N PRO A 108 8.26 4.49 7.98
CA PRO A 108 7.57 3.32 7.46
C PRO A 108 8.35 2.73 6.27
N ARG A 109 8.58 1.42 6.28
CA ARG A 109 9.40 0.74 5.25
C ARG A 109 8.67 0.58 3.93
N ASP A 110 7.35 0.61 3.96
CA ASP A 110 6.42 0.43 2.85
C ASP A 110 5.89 1.76 2.29
N ALA A 111 6.44 2.91 2.73
CA ALA A 111 6.03 4.22 2.25
C ALA A 111 6.63 4.51 0.87
N ASP A 112 5.77 4.85 -0.09
CA ASP A 112 6.18 5.32 -1.41
C ASP A 112 6.47 6.82 -1.45
N LEU A 113 5.66 7.59 -0.72
CA LEU A 113 5.81 9.04 -0.55
C LEU A 113 5.85 9.37 0.94
N VAL A 114 6.78 10.23 1.34
CA VAL A 114 6.93 10.66 2.74
C VAL A 114 6.93 12.17 2.81
N PHE A 115 6.04 12.74 3.64
CA PHE A 115 5.96 14.18 3.89
C PHE A 115 6.18 14.48 5.37
N ASP A 116 7.10 15.43 5.64
CA ASP A 116 7.44 15.86 6.99
C ASP A 116 6.61 17.10 7.38
N MET A 117 5.82 16.98 8.44
CA MET A 117 4.96 18.03 8.97
C MET A 117 5.50 18.66 10.27
N ARG A 118 6.79 18.50 10.59
CA ARG A 118 7.37 19.03 11.83
C ARG A 118 7.45 20.54 11.86
N PHE A 119 7.41 21.20 10.71
CA PHE A 119 7.41 22.66 10.58
C PHE A 119 6.11 23.33 11.01
N LEU A 120 4.98 22.58 11.06
CA LEU A 120 3.69 23.13 11.51
C LEU A 120 3.69 23.36 13.02
N SER A 121 2.83 24.28 13.47
CA SER A 121 2.61 24.61 14.88
C SER A 121 2.39 23.36 15.72
N ASN A 122 3.14 23.25 16.84
CA ASN A 122 3.17 22.03 17.63
C ASN A 122 2.17 22.07 18.81
N PRO A 123 1.05 21.31 18.75
CA PRO A 123 0.05 21.27 19.82
C PRO A 123 0.62 20.80 21.17
N HIS A 124 1.77 20.12 21.19
CA HIS A 124 2.41 19.64 22.41
C HIS A 124 2.76 20.76 23.42
N TRP A 125 3.02 21.96 22.93
CA TRP A 125 3.32 23.12 23.77
C TRP A 125 2.08 23.72 24.44
N ASN A 126 0.89 23.38 23.96
CA ASN A 126 -0.36 23.78 24.61
C ASN A 126 -0.79 22.67 25.60
N ILE A 127 -0.85 23.03 26.89
CA ILE A 127 -1.13 22.09 28.00
C ILE A 127 -2.48 21.39 27.84
N THR A 128 -3.49 22.06 27.27
CA THR A 128 -4.83 21.49 27.04
C THR A 128 -4.90 20.58 25.83
N LEU A 129 -4.02 20.78 24.82
CA LEU A 129 -3.98 19.98 23.60
C LEU A 129 -3.00 18.80 23.68
N ARG A 130 -1.97 18.93 24.54
CA ARG A 130 -0.93 17.89 24.70
C ARG A 130 -1.45 16.48 24.91
N PRO A 131 -2.46 16.22 25.80
CA PRO A 131 -2.94 14.85 26.03
C PRO A 131 -3.79 14.31 24.88
N LEU A 132 -4.28 15.14 23.99
CA LEU A 132 -5.17 14.80 22.90
C LEU A 132 -4.39 14.25 21.71
N THR A 133 -5.11 13.85 20.66
CA THR A 133 -4.53 13.41 19.38
C THR A 133 -5.01 14.31 18.24
N GLY A 134 -4.41 14.17 17.06
CA GLY A 134 -4.88 14.88 15.85
C GLY A 134 -6.26 14.42 15.35
N GLU A 135 -6.88 13.45 15.99
CA GLU A 135 -8.28 13.05 15.77
C GLU A 135 -9.26 14.00 16.46
N ASP A 136 -8.81 14.69 17.55
CA ASP A 136 -9.58 15.71 18.24
C ASP A 136 -9.64 16.99 17.42
N GLU A 137 -10.85 17.55 17.27
CA GLU A 137 -11.08 18.73 16.43
C GLU A 137 -10.33 19.97 16.91
N ARG A 138 -10.11 20.11 18.23
CA ARG A 138 -9.34 21.24 18.81
C ARG A 138 -7.88 21.17 18.39
N VAL A 139 -7.30 19.96 18.32
CA VAL A 139 -5.93 19.74 17.84
C VAL A 139 -5.88 19.99 16.34
N ALA A 140 -6.84 19.45 15.58
CA ALA A 140 -6.92 19.68 14.15
C ALA A 140 -7.05 21.16 13.80
N ALA A 141 -7.91 21.90 14.52
CA ALA A 141 -8.07 23.34 14.34
C ALA A 141 -6.78 24.12 14.68
N HIS A 142 -6.07 23.76 15.75
CA HIS A 142 -4.79 24.36 16.11
C HIS A 142 -3.72 24.15 15.00
N VAL A 143 -3.63 22.96 14.46
CA VAL A 143 -2.70 22.67 13.36
C VAL A 143 -3.12 23.39 12.07
N ALA A 144 -4.41 23.44 11.80
CA ALA A 144 -4.97 24.12 10.61
C ALA A 144 -4.85 25.63 10.65
N ALA A 145 -4.71 26.23 11.85
CA ALA A 145 -4.47 27.67 12.03
C ALA A 145 -3.04 28.11 11.63
N ASP A 146 -2.12 27.15 11.43
CA ASP A 146 -0.78 27.47 10.92
C ASP A 146 -0.87 27.98 9.47
N PRO A 147 -0.27 29.15 9.15
CA PRO A 147 -0.36 29.73 7.80
C PRO A 147 0.21 28.85 6.69
N LEU A 148 1.11 27.92 7.02
CA LEU A 148 1.68 26.98 6.07
C LEU A 148 0.82 25.72 5.87
N TYR A 149 -0.16 25.46 6.74
CA TYR A 149 -0.98 24.25 6.68
C TYR A 149 -1.76 24.13 5.36
N ALA A 150 -2.63 25.08 5.07
CA ALA A 150 -3.50 25.02 3.90
C ALA A 150 -2.71 25.02 2.56
N PRO A 151 -1.70 25.89 2.37
CA PRO A 151 -0.87 25.84 1.16
C PRO A 151 -0.15 24.51 0.98
N THR A 152 0.37 23.90 2.06
CA THR A 152 1.09 22.63 2.00
C THR A 152 0.16 21.47 1.71
N LEU A 153 -0.98 21.39 2.42
CA LEU A 153 -1.98 20.35 2.19
C LEU A 153 -2.49 20.36 0.73
N ASN A 154 -2.72 21.57 0.19
CA ASN A 154 -3.15 21.73 -1.19
C ASN A 154 -2.09 21.22 -2.18
N LYS A 155 -0.84 21.65 -2.04
CA LYS A 155 0.25 21.22 -2.91
C LYS A 155 0.49 19.71 -2.85
N ILE A 156 0.43 19.11 -1.66
CA ILE A 156 0.54 17.65 -1.50
C ILE A 156 -0.63 16.95 -2.18
N GLY A 157 -1.86 17.41 -1.96
CA GLY A 157 -3.05 16.84 -2.58
C GLY A 157 -3.01 16.92 -4.11
N ASP A 158 -2.59 18.07 -4.67
CA ASP A 158 -2.45 18.27 -6.12
C ASP A 158 -1.36 17.37 -6.70
N LEU A 159 -0.19 17.30 -6.04
CA LEU A 159 0.92 16.43 -6.43
C LEU A 159 0.47 14.96 -6.44
N VAL A 160 -0.12 14.48 -5.34
CA VAL A 160 -0.60 13.10 -5.24
C VAL A 160 -1.61 12.82 -6.36
N THR A 161 -2.62 13.68 -6.53
CA THR A 161 -3.65 13.49 -7.56
C THR A 161 -3.03 13.42 -8.96
N SER A 162 -2.00 14.21 -9.26
CA SER A 162 -1.30 14.20 -10.55
C SER A 162 -0.50 12.92 -10.79
N LEU A 163 0.00 12.27 -9.73
CA LEU A 163 0.79 11.04 -9.81
C LEU A 163 -0.06 9.76 -9.94
N LEU A 164 -1.29 9.75 -9.38
CA LEU A 164 -2.14 8.55 -9.35
C LEU A 164 -2.34 7.89 -10.72
N PRO A 165 -2.60 8.62 -11.83
CA PRO A 165 -2.74 8.00 -13.15
C PRO A 165 -1.45 7.31 -13.63
N GLY A 166 -0.28 7.83 -13.23
CA GLY A 166 1.02 7.23 -13.53
C GLY A 166 1.18 5.89 -12.82
N TYR A 167 0.95 5.86 -11.52
CA TYR A 167 1.00 4.63 -10.73
C TYR A 167 -0.02 3.57 -11.18
N ALA A 168 -1.22 4.00 -11.54
CA ALA A 168 -2.24 3.10 -12.08
C ALA A 168 -1.79 2.47 -13.42
N ARG A 169 -1.19 3.25 -14.33
CA ARG A 169 -0.65 2.75 -15.61
C ARG A 169 0.51 1.77 -15.42
N GLU A 170 1.35 2.00 -14.41
CA GLU A 170 2.42 1.05 -14.03
C GLU A 170 1.87 -0.27 -13.45
N GLY A 171 0.58 -0.31 -13.12
CA GLY A 171 -0.06 -1.50 -12.53
C GLY A 171 0.14 -1.64 -11.03
N LYS A 172 0.53 -0.53 -10.35
CA LYS A 172 0.66 -0.51 -8.90
C LYS A 172 -0.71 -0.71 -8.23
N ALA A 173 -0.83 -1.73 -7.38
CA ALA A 173 -2.08 -2.04 -6.69
C ALA A 173 -2.26 -1.25 -5.39
N TYR A 174 -1.17 -0.87 -4.74
CA TYR A 174 -1.14 -0.17 -3.45
C TYR A 174 -0.15 0.99 -3.50
N LEU A 175 -0.54 2.14 -3.00
CA LEU A 175 0.29 3.33 -2.84
C LEU A 175 0.21 3.80 -1.39
N THR A 176 1.34 3.84 -0.68
CA THR A 176 1.40 4.31 0.70
C THR A 176 1.98 5.72 0.77
N ILE A 177 1.19 6.65 1.27
CA ILE A 177 1.57 8.06 1.50
C ILE A 177 1.72 8.28 2.99
N ALA A 178 2.95 8.47 3.45
CA ALA A 178 3.27 8.62 4.86
C ALA A 178 3.41 10.09 5.26
N ILE A 179 2.65 10.49 6.27
CA ILE A 179 2.66 11.85 6.85
C ILE A 179 3.33 11.77 8.21
N GLY A 180 4.49 12.44 8.38
CA GLY A 180 5.31 12.36 9.58
C GLY A 180 5.29 13.61 10.45
N CYS A 181 5.28 13.42 11.77
CA CYS A 181 5.66 14.44 12.75
C CYS A 181 6.55 13.82 13.83
N THR A 182 6.99 14.58 14.85
CA THR A 182 7.93 14.05 15.84
C THR A 182 7.45 12.77 16.52
N GLY A 183 6.28 12.79 17.15
CA GLY A 183 5.74 11.65 17.91
C GLY A 183 4.60 10.90 17.23
N GLY A 184 4.13 11.32 16.05
CA GLY A 184 3.05 10.62 15.34
C GLY A 184 1.64 10.77 15.90
N ARG A 185 1.41 11.72 16.83
CA ARG A 185 0.14 11.84 17.57
C ARG A 185 -0.74 13.02 17.20
N HIS A 186 -0.16 14.15 16.82
CA HIS A 186 -0.89 15.41 16.63
C HIS A 186 -0.90 15.84 15.16
N ARG A 187 0.17 16.53 14.70
CA ARG A 187 0.26 17.16 13.37
C ARG A 187 0.08 16.15 12.23
N SER A 188 0.81 15.04 12.29
CA SER A 188 0.73 13.99 11.25
C SER A 188 -0.66 13.37 11.16
N VAL A 189 -1.33 13.16 12.29
CA VAL A 189 -2.69 12.60 12.33
C VAL A 189 -3.70 13.60 11.73
N ALA A 190 -3.66 14.87 12.13
CA ALA A 190 -4.55 15.89 11.60
C ALA A 190 -4.37 16.08 10.08
N VAL A 191 -3.11 16.17 9.59
CA VAL A 191 -2.82 16.31 8.16
C VAL A 191 -3.21 15.05 7.37
N ALA A 192 -2.93 13.85 7.90
CA ALA A 192 -3.28 12.59 7.23
C ALA A 192 -4.80 12.45 7.05
N ARG A 193 -5.60 12.80 8.08
CA ARG A 193 -7.07 12.84 7.99
C ARG A 193 -7.55 13.79 6.91
N ALA A 194 -7.02 15.00 6.88
CA ALA A 194 -7.41 16.00 5.88
C ALA A 194 -7.03 15.60 4.45
N LEU A 195 -5.83 15.01 4.26
CA LEU A 195 -5.40 14.50 2.96
C LEU A 195 -6.28 13.32 2.51
N ALA A 196 -6.56 12.37 3.41
CA ALA A 196 -7.42 11.23 3.09
C ALA A 196 -8.83 11.68 2.67
N ALA A 197 -9.44 12.60 3.43
CA ALA A 197 -10.75 13.15 3.10
C ALA A 197 -10.76 13.85 1.73
N ARG A 198 -9.71 14.60 1.40
CA ARG A 198 -9.56 15.27 0.10
C ARG A 198 -9.48 14.25 -1.06
N LEU A 199 -8.68 13.21 -0.92
CA LEU A 199 -8.53 12.17 -1.93
C LEU A 199 -9.80 11.35 -2.09
N GLN A 200 -10.51 11.06 -1.00
CA GLN A 200 -11.83 10.40 -1.03
C GLN A 200 -12.87 11.25 -1.76
N ALA A 201 -12.90 12.56 -1.48
CA ALA A 201 -13.78 13.50 -2.19
C ALA A 201 -13.47 13.57 -3.69
N ALA A 202 -12.23 13.31 -4.11
CA ALA A 202 -11.80 13.17 -5.50
C ALA A 202 -12.09 11.77 -6.09
N GLY A 203 -12.86 10.91 -5.39
CA GLY A 203 -13.28 9.59 -5.87
C GLY A 203 -12.21 8.49 -5.74
N GLN A 204 -11.14 8.71 -4.97
CA GLN A 204 -10.10 7.70 -4.78
C GLN A 204 -10.49 6.70 -3.69
N ASN A 205 -10.07 5.43 -3.86
CA ASN A 205 -10.18 4.41 -2.81
C ASN A 205 -9.06 4.62 -1.79
N VAL A 206 -9.39 5.20 -0.62
CA VAL A 206 -8.41 5.61 0.39
C VAL A 206 -8.63 4.90 1.71
N ALA A 207 -7.60 4.22 2.20
CA ALA A 207 -7.49 3.74 3.57
C ALA A 207 -6.68 4.75 4.42
N LEU A 208 -7.16 5.05 5.61
CA LEU A 208 -6.46 5.92 6.58
C LEU A 208 -5.96 5.06 7.75
N VAL A 209 -4.67 5.17 8.06
CA VAL A 209 -4.01 4.40 9.13
C VAL A 209 -3.19 5.34 10.01
N HIS A 210 -3.27 5.14 11.32
CA HIS A 210 -2.47 5.89 12.30
C HIS A 210 -1.54 4.92 13.04
N ARG A 211 -0.26 4.87 12.65
CA ARG A 211 0.71 3.89 13.20
C ARG A 211 1.04 4.12 14.67
N ASP A 212 1.23 5.39 15.06
CA ASP A 212 1.81 5.75 16.36
C ASP A 212 0.85 6.57 17.26
N VAL A 213 -0.43 6.69 16.91
CA VAL A 213 -1.42 7.50 17.64
C VAL A 213 -1.65 7.02 19.07
N ALA A 214 -1.61 5.70 19.30
CA ALA A 214 -1.86 5.08 20.61
C ALA A 214 -0.63 5.07 21.54
N LYS A 215 0.57 5.45 21.08
CA LYS A 215 1.78 5.47 21.90
C LYS A 215 1.67 6.57 22.98
N GLN A 216 1.92 6.21 24.24
CA GLN A 216 1.90 7.19 25.33
C GLN A 216 3.05 8.19 25.19
N ALA A 217 2.85 9.43 25.65
CA ALA A 217 3.81 10.52 25.53
C ALA A 217 5.15 10.28 26.29
N GLY A 218 5.30 9.15 26.98
CA GLY A 218 6.47 8.77 27.77
C GLY A 218 7.50 7.89 27.05
N ASP A 219 7.15 7.24 25.96
CA ASP A 219 8.05 6.24 25.32
C ASP A 219 9.14 6.84 24.42
N ALA A 220 9.14 8.16 24.20
CA ALA A 220 10.11 8.82 23.35
C ALA A 220 11.43 9.22 24.07
N ALA A 221 11.57 8.97 25.38
CA ALA A 221 12.67 9.50 26.21
C ALA A 221 13.83 8.49 26.46
N VAL A 222 13.80 7.26 25.92
CA VAL A 222 14.76 6.21 26.30
C VAL A 222 15.86 5.93 25.24
N VAL A 223 15.91 6.65 24.11
CA VAL A 223 16.89 6.39 23.03
C VAL A 223 17.87 7.57 22.79
N ALA A 224 18.07 8.44 23.73
CA ALA A 224 19.10 9.51 23.65
C ALA A 224 20.15 9.34 24.77
N GLY A 225 20.77 8.16 24.84
CA GLY A 225 22.02 7.93 25.55
C GLY A 225 23.12 7.72 24.51
N ASP A 226 23.79 8.80 24.11
CA ASP A 226 24.97 8.74 23.25
C ASP A 226 26.17 8.21 24.07
N PRO A 227 26.75 7.03 23.78
CA PRO A 227 27.85 6.46 24.55
C PRO A 227 29.21 7.11 24.28
N LEU A 228 29.28 8.23 23.55
CA LEU A 228 30.56 8.85 23.16
C LEU A 228 31.06 10.01 24.04
N THR A 229 30.33 10.40 25.11
CA THR A 229 30.77 11.52 25.98
C THR A 229 31.42 11.10 27.28
N GLU A 230 31.58 9.78 27.58
CA GLU A 230 32.20 9.33 28.84
C GLU A 230 33.72 8.97 28.74
N SER A 231 34.33 9.03 27.55
CA SER A 231 35.75 8.72 27.39
C SER A 231 36.69 9.92 27.47
N ALA A 232 36.19 11.14 27.68
CA ALA A 232 37.03 12.37 27.71
C ALA A 232 37.42 12.87 29.11
N LYS A 233 36.98 12.20 30.20
CA LYS A 233 37.30 12.65 31.59
C LYS A 233 38.29 11.79 32.37
N ARG A 234 39.02 10.90 31.74
CA ARG A 234 40.08 10.09 32.41
C ARG A 234 41.44 10.17 31.73
N ARG A 235 41.91 11.35 31.40
CA ARG A 235 43.33 11.57 31.04
C ARG A 235 43.76 12.97 31.48
N ASP A 236 43.78 13.22 32.77
CA ASP A 236 44.63 14.25 33.36
C ASP A 236 44.88 13.82 34.82
N GLY A 237 46.05 13.29 35.10
CA GLY A 237 46.45 12.91 36.44
C GLY A 237 47.69 12.03 36.46
N GLY A 238 48.89 12.63 36.43
CA GLY A 238 50.04 12.02 37.03
C GLY A 238 51.26 11.81 36.16
N TRP A 239 52.08 12.83 36.05
CA TRP A 239 53.53 12.67 35.93
C TRP A 239 54.15 13.61 36.98
N GLN A 240 54.67 12.99 38.04
CA GLN A 240 55.86 13.41 38.78
C GLN A 240 56.70 12.16 39.04
#